data_f6a0c5b8e2e7b9fbeb8311b181ab1288
#
_entry.id   f6a0c5b8e2e7b9fbeb8311b181ab1288
#
_cell.length_a   1.000
_cell.length_b   1.000
_cell.length_c   1.000
_cell.angle_alpha   90.00
_cell.angle_beta   90.00
_cell.angle_gamma   90.00
#
_symmetry.space_group_name_H-M   'P 1'
#
loop_
_entity.id
_entity.type
_entity.pdbx_description
1 polymer ?
#
loop_
_entity_poly.entity_id
_entity_poly.type
_entity_poly.pdbx_seq_one_letter_code
_entity_poly.pdbx_strand_id
1 'polypeptide(L)'
;MSYMNEYNSCMFKNIGIYIKEKSYQGLDYKALDSLIISLKKYSTEVFVEDSSDYKNDSLTVLSHEEFTSKIDLIIVFGGDGTLLGSARHYLKYNIPILGINMGTVGFLTDIKIEDFESVIEDIIDGNCKIEERNLVSASFNNTTVYGLNEIVIHSGAYTQLMRYRLSVNEKVVYEQRSDGLIIATPTGSTAYALSAGGPIIHPELDVWTILPMLPQSISSRPFVISSSEKVNINLLRGPLESAKICADGQEDISAPYKEDIKISKMKDKLRLVHPLDNDFFEACREKLGWSLDISKQKL
;
A
#
# COMPACT_ATOMS: atom_id res chain seq x y z
N MET A 1 -19.07 -26.78 -19.84
CA MET A 1 -19.54 -26.56 -18.46
C MET A 1 -19.10 -25.16 -18.11
N SER A 2 -20.04 -24.22 -18.14
CA SER A 2 -19.80 -22.80 -17.88
C SER A 2 -19.67 -22.58 -16.38
N TYR A 3 -18.52 -22.14 -15.92
CA TYR A 3 -18.41 -21.51 -14.62
C TYR A 3 -19.12 -20.14 -14.70
N MET A 4 -20.39 -20.12 -14.38
CA MET A 4 -21.06 -18.87 -14.00
C MET A 4 -20.47 -18.49 -12.64
N ASN A 5 -19.53 -17.53 -12.64
CA ASN A 5 -19.17 -16.80 -11.44
C ASN A 5 -20.46 -16.13 -10.92
N GLU A 6 -20.85 -16.45 -9.70
CA GLU A 6 -21.77 -15.65 -8.93
C GLU A 6 -21.12 -14.29 -8.70
N TYR A 7 -21.32 -13.36 -9.62
CA TYR A 7 -21.06 -11.96 -9.38
C TYR A 7 -22.07 -11.51 -8.32
N ASN A 8 -21.62 -11.46 -7.06
CA ASN A 8 -22.32 -10.69 -6.05
C ASN A 8 -22.38 -9.26 -6.56
N SER A 9 -23.54 -8.80 -6.98
CA SER A 9 -23.77 -7.41 -7.34
C SER A 9 -23.57 -6.54 -6.10
N CYS A 10 -22.37 -6.07 -5.90
CA CYS A 10 -22.01 -5.16 -4.82
C CYS A 10 -22.40 -3.76 -5.27
N MET A 11 -23.54 -3.28 -4.84
CA MET A 11 -24.02 -1.93 -5.15
C MET A 11 -23.56 -1.00 -4.04
N PHE A 12 -22.63 -0.08 -4.37
CA PHE A 12 -22.15 0.92 -3.43
C PHE A 12 -23.13 2.10 -3.37
N LYS A 13 -23.62 2.44 -2.18
CA LYS A 13 -24.61 3.52 -1.96
C LYS A 13 -24.07 4.66 -1.11
N ASN A 14 -23.19 4.36 -0.18
CA ASN A 14 -22.65 5.32 0.78
C ASN A 14 -21.17 5.52 0.50
N ILE A 15 -20.84 6.57 -0.23
CA ILE A 15 -19.48 6.83 -0.68
C ILE A 15 -18.77 7.78 0.28
N GLY A 16 -17.67 7.34 0.86
CA GLY A 16 -16.77 8.19 1.64
C GLY A 16 -15.68 8.80 0.76
N ILE A 17 -15.42 10.08 0.91
CA ILE A 17 -14.32 10.76 0.21
C ILE A 17 -13.14 10.94 1.16
N TYR A 18 -11.96 10.52 0.72
CA TYR A 18 -10.71 10.73 1.43
C TYR A 18 -9.72 11.53 0.57
N ILE A 19 -9.26 12.64 1.12
CA ILE A 19 -8.30 13.55 0.49
C ILE A 19 -7.30 14.00 1.54
N LYS A 20 -6.02 14.06 1.17
CA LYS A 20 -4.97 14.60 2.01
C LYS A 20 -4.46 15.92 1.41
N GLU A 21 -4.84 17.04 2.00
CA GLU A 21 -4.59 18.39 1.46
C GLU A 21 -3.10 18.72 1.28
N LYS A 22 -2.25 18.28 2.18
CA LYS A 22 -0.80 18.57 2.14
C LYS A 22 -0.04 17.96 0.95
N SER A 23 -0.70 17.10 0.17
CA SER A 23 -0.04 16.37 -0.92
C SER A 23 -0.10 17.10 -2.26
N TYR A 24 -0.93 18.15 -2.41
CA TYR A 24 -1.18 18.77 -3.71
C TYR A 24 -1.24 20.30 -3.62
N GLN A 25 -0.07 20.95 -3.77
CA GLN A 25 -0.03 22.35 -4.18
C GLN A 25 -0.54 22.42 -5.63
N GLY A 26 -1.78 22.87 -5.84
CA GLY A 26 -2.39 23.00 -7.16
C GLY A 26 -3.58 22.09 -7.45
N LEU A 27 -4.21 21.49 -6.44
CA LEU A 27 -5.44 20.71 -6.61
C LEU A 27 -6.52 21.58 -7.24
N ASP A 28 -7.04 21.15 -8.39
CA ASP A 28 -8.24 21.77 -8.96
C ASP A 28 -9.48 21.25 -8.22
N TYR A 29 -9.84 21.95 -7.12
CA TYR A 29 -11.05 21.65 -6.36
C TYR A 29 -12.32 21.68 -7.22
N LYS A 30 -12.33 22.40 -8.35
CA LYS A 30 -13.48 22.43 -9.26
C LYS A 30 -13.65 21.07 -9.96
N ALA A 31 -12.57 20.41 -10.34
CA ALA A 31 -12.63 19.06 -10.91
C ALA A 31 -13.21 18.09 -9.87
N LEU A 32 -12.74 18.16 -8.61
CA LEU A 32 -13.25 17.34 -7.52
C LEU A 32 -14.73 17.63 -7.24
N ASP A 33 -15.15 18.90 -7.20
CA ASP A 33 -16.55 19.27 -7.02
C ASP A 33 -17.42 18.70 -8.14
N SER A 34 -16.93 18.71 -9.39
CA SER A 34 -17.62 18.14 -10.54
C SER A 34 -17.79 16.62 -10.41
N LEU A 35 -16.75 15.92 -9.92
CA LEU A 35 -16.83 14.48 -9.68
C LEU A 35 -17.81 14.11 -8.57
N ILE A 36 -17.84 14.89 -7.47
CA ILE A 36 -18.81 14.70 -6.39
C ILE A 36 -20.25 14.90 -6.89
N ILE A 37 -20.46 15.90 -7.75
CA ILE A 37 -21.76 16.11 -8.38
C ILE A 37 -22.13 14.93 -9.28
N SER A 38 -21.16 14.36 -10.01
CA SER A 38 -21.38 13.16 -10.83
C SER A 38 -21.79 11.96 -10.00
N LEU A 39 -21.14 11.72 -8.85
CA LEU A 39 -21.52 10.62 -7.94
C LEU A 39 -22.99 10.70 -7.53
N LYS A 40 -23.50 11.88 -7.25
CA LYS A 40 -24.91 12.08 -6.85
C LYS A 40 -25.93 11.74 -7.95
N LYS A 41 -25.51 11.71 -9.22
CA LYS A 41 -26.40 11.28 -10.33
C LYS A 41 -26.77 9.80 -10.24
N TYR A 42 -25.92 8.99 -9.59
CA TYR A 42 -26.11 7.54 -9.46
C TYR A 42 -26.86 7.14 -8.17
N SER A 43 -27.63 8.06 -7.58
CA SER A 43 -28.40 7.81 -6.35
C SER A 43 -27.53 7.41 -5.16
N THR A 44 -26.28 7.88 -5.13
CA THR A 44 -25.35 7.67 -4.02
C THR A 44 -25.39 8.81 -3.03
N GLU A 45 -25.24 8.52 -1.73
CA GLU A 45 -24.97 9.51 -0.71
C GLU A 45 -23.46 9.67 -0.56
N VAL A 46 -22.97 10.91 -0.53
CA VAL A 46 -21.55 11.21 -0.47
C VAL A 46 -21.20 11.89 0.84
N PHE A 47 -20.20 11.37 1.52
CA PHE A 47 -19.80 11.76 2.88
C PHE A 47 -18.32 12.11 2.94
N VAL A 48 -18.00 12.94 3.92
CA VAL A 48 -16.62 13.25 4.30
C VAL A 48 -16.49 13.15 5.82
N GLU A 49 -15.34 12.71 6.29
CA GLU A 49 -15.05 12.69 7.71
C GLU A 49 -14.77 14.10 8.25
N ASP A 50 -15.16 14.39 9.49
CA ASP A 50 -14.97 15.69 10.14
C ASP A 50 -13.49 16.10 10.27
N SER A 51 -12.59 15.13 10.31
CA SER A 51 -11.14 15.31 10.29
C SER A 51 -10.57 15.70 8.91
N SER A 52 -11.38 15.64 7.84
CA SER A 52 -10.95 15.99 6.48
C SER A 52 -10.72 17.49 6.35
N ASP A 53 -9.61 17.84 5.72
CA ASP A 53 -9.32 19.23 5.34
C ASP A 53 -10.24 19.73 4.21
N TYR A 54 -10.77 18.81 3.41
CA TYR A 54 -11.70 19.14 2.32
C TYR A 54 -13.13 19.25 2.84
N LYS A 55 -13.74 20.42 2.61
CA LYS A 55 -15.13 20.70 2.96
C LYS A 55 -15.86 21.29 1.76
N ASN A 56 -17.05 20.78 1.51
CA ASN A 56 -17.93 21.27 0.46
C ASN A 56 -19.36 21.23 1.01
N ASP A 57 -20.13 22.32 0.85
CA ASP A 57 -21.50 22.47 1.35
C ASP A 57 -22.46 21.40 0.81
N SER A 58 -22.07 20.72 -0.26
CA SER A 58 -22.86 19.63 -0.86
C SER A 58 -22.63 18.27 -0.21
N LEU A 59 -21.64 18.13 0.70
CA LEU A 59 -21.30 16.88 1.38
C LEU A 59 -21.86 16.84 2.79
N THR A 60 -22.22 15.65 3.22
CA THR A 60 -22.55 15.39 4.62
C THR A 60 -21.27 15.07 5.39
N VAL A 61 -20.97 15.85 6.42
CA VAL A 61 -19.84 15.62 7.31
C VAL A 61 -20.26 14.67 8.41
N LEU A 62 -19.48 13.63 8.64
CA LEU A 62 -19.71 12.63 9.68
C LEU A 62 -18.52 12.56 10.64
N SER A 63 -18.77 12.23 11.89
CA SER A 63 -17.74 11.83 12.83
C SER A 63 -17.05 10.52 12.35
N HIS A 64 -15.84 10.24 12.86
CA HIS A 64 -15.12 9.02 12.50
C HIS A 64 -15.96 7.73 12.70
N GLU A 65 -16.68 7.62 13.83
CA GLU A 65 -17.50 6.46 14.14
C GLU A 65 -18.71 6.32 13.20
N GLU A 66 -19.39 7.42 12.91
CA GLU A 66 -20.51 7.44 11.96
C GLU A 66 -20.02 7.12 10.55
N PHE A 67 -18.92 7.73 10.11
CA PHE A 67 -18.31 7.51 8.80
C PHE A 67 -17.98 6.04 8.60
N THR A 68 -17.20 5.44 9.49
CA THR A 68 -16.76 4.06 9.38
C THR A 68 -17.86 3.01 9.52
N SER A 69 -18.98 3.37 10.16
CA SER A 69 -20.17 2.48 10.28
C SER A 69 -21.13 2.59 9.09
N LYS A 70 -21.09 3.69 8.35
CA LYS A 70 -22.07 3.98 7.29
C LYS A 70 -21.52 3.74 5.89
N ILE A 71 -20.22 3.98 5.67
CA ILE A 71 -19.60 3.95 4.34
C ILE A 71 -19.40 2.53 3.84
N ASP A 72 -19.75 2.28 2.58
CA ASP A 72 -19.55 0.99 1.88
C ASP A 72 -18.45 1.02 0.83
N LEU A 73 -17.98 2.22 0.41
CA LEU A 73 -16.83 2.43 -0.44
C LEU A 73 -16.12 3.74 -0.06
N ILE A 74 -14.80 3.71 0.05
CA ILE A 74 -13.99 4.93 0.17
C ILE A 74 -13.33 5.24 -1.16
N ILE A 75 -13.55 6.44 -1.70
CA ILE A 75 -12.82 6.95 -2.86
C ILE A 75 -11.71 7.87 -2.37
N VAL A 76 -10.48 7.47 -2.68
CA VAL A 76 -9.27 8.21 -2.33
C VAL A 76 -8.82 9.03 -3.53
N PHE A 77 -8.81 10.35 -3.39
CA PHE A 77 -8.24 11.25 -4.38
C PHE A 77 -6.80 11.59 -4.04
N GLY A 78 -5.87 11.06 -4.84
CA GLY A 78 -4.45 11.24 -4.58
C GLY A 78 -3.58 10.24 -5.32
N GLY A 79 -2.31 10.15 -4.96
CA GLY A 79 -1.40 9.09 -5.41
C GLY A 79 -1.32 7.94 -4.42
N ASP A 80 -0.44 6.97 -4.72
CA ASP A 80 -0.22 5.77 -3.89
C ASP A 80 0.04 6.10 -2.41
N GLY A 81 0.81 7.16 -2.11
CA GLY A 81 1.07 7.58 -0.74
C GLY A 81 -0.17 8.04 0.03
N THR A 82 -1.15 8.66 -0.67
CA THR A 82 -2.44 9.04 -0.07
C THR A 82 -3.28 7.81 0.20
N LEU A 83 -3.28 6.86 -0.74
CA LEU A 83 -3.98 5.59 -0.60
C LEU A 83 -3.41 4.77 0.56
N LEU A 84 -2.08 4.68 0.70
CA LEU A 84 -1.42 4.03 1.85
C LEU A 84 -1.84 4.65 3.19
N GLY A 85 -1.98 5.98 3.24
CA GLY A 85 -2.48 6.68 4.42
C GLY A 85 -3.91 6.30 4.76
N SER A 86 -4.82 6.32 3.78
CA SER A 86 -6.22 5.93 3.95
C SER A 86 -6.36 4.44 4.32
N ALA A 87 -5.61 3.56 3.66
CA ALA A 87 -5.59 2.14 3.95
C ALA A 87 -5.27 1.88 5.42
N ARG A 88 -4.25 2.56 5.95
CA ARG A 88 -3.87 2.44 7.35
C ARG A 88 -4.94 2.93 8.32
N HIS A 89 -5.61 4.02 7.95
CA HIS A 89 -6.66 4.65 8.78
C HIS A 89 -7.93 3.79 8.86
N TYR A 90 -8.30 3.13 7.74
CA TYR A 90 -9.57 2.41 7.64
C TYR A 90 -9.45 0.87 7.61
N LEU A 91 -8.23 0.30 7.67
CA LEU A 91 -7.99 -1.15 7.56
C LEU A 91 -8.92 -2.00 8.43
N LYS A 92 -9.05 -1.64 9.71
CA LYS A 92 -9.84 -2.42 10.69
C LYS A 92 -11.35 -2.44 10.42
N TYR A 93 -11.84 -1.56 9.57
CA TYR A 93 -13.27 -1.47 9.24
C TYR A 93 -13.64 -2.28 7.99
N ASN A 94 -12.65 -2.84 7.30
CA ASN A 94 -12.83 -3.67 6.12
C ASN A 94 -13.63 -2.99 4.99
N ILE A 95 -13.57 -1.66 4.89
CA ILE A 95 -14.23 -0.89 3.84
C ILE A 95 -13.38 -0.96 2.57
N PRO A 96 -13.94 -1.29 1.41
CA PRO A 96 -13.23 -1.24 0.14
C PRO A 96 -12.74 0.16 -0.20
N ILE A 97 -11.57 0.25 -0.86
CA ILE A 97 -10.96 1.52 -1.24
C ILE A 97 -10.76 1.55 -2.76
N LEU A 98 -11.20 2.63 -3.38
CA LEU A 98 -10.96 2.96 -4.79
C LEU A 98 -9.96 4.11 -4.87
N GLY A 99 -8.88 3.96 -5.63
CA GLY A 99 -7.86 5.01 -5.80
C GLY A 99 -8.05 5.79 -7.09
N ILE A 100 -8.25 7.10 -7.00
CA ILE A 100 -8.28 8.02 -8.14
C ILE A 100 -7.01 8.85 -8.15
N ASN A 101 -6.24 8.74 -9.21
CA ASN A 101 -4.98 9.43 -9.36
C ASN A 101 -5.17 10.88 -9.79
N MET A 102 -4.56 11.80 -9.04
CA MET A 102 -4.61 13.25 -9.30
C MET A 102 -3.37 13.78 -10.03
N GLY A 103 -2.48 12.89 -10.47
CA GLY A 103 -1.22 13.27 -11.12
C GLY A 103 -0.63 12.13 -11.93
N THR A 104 0.58 11.70 -11.58
CA THR A 104 1.20 10.52 -12.24
C THR A 104 0.59 9.25 -11.68
N VAL A 105 -0.04 8.44 -12.53
CA VAL A 105 -0.70 7.19 -12.17
C VAL A 105 0.20 6.29 -11.33
N GLY A 106 -0.30 5.82 -10.20
CA GLY A 106 0.39 4.90 -9.28
C GLY A 106 0.13 3.42 -9.60
N PHE A 107 0.66 2.51 -8.81
CA PHE A 107 0.33 1.08 -8.86
C PHE A 107 -0.91 0.71 -8.06
N LEU A 108 -1.34 1.60 -7.16
CA LEU A 108 -2.53 1.44 -6.31
C LEU A 108 -3.65 2.39 -6.73
N THR A 109 -3.29 3.53 -7.33
CA THR A 109 -4.21 4.54 -7.86
C THR A 109 -4.12 4.51 -9.39
N ASP A 110 -4.83 3.60 -9.99
CA ASP A 110 -4.75 3.26 -11.42
C ASP A 110 -5.75 4.00 -12.31
N ILE A 111 -6.78 4.60 -11.73
CA ILE A 111 -7.76 5.40 -12.47
C ILE A 111 -7.32 6.85 -12.50
N LYS A 112 -7.17 7.42 -13.70
CA LYS A 112 -6.91 8.85 -13.88
C LYS A 112 -8.19 9.64 -13.59
N ILE A 113 -8.03 10.87 -13.10
CA ILE A 113 -9.18 11.72 -12.82
C ILE A 113 -10.02 12.00 -14.07
N GLU A 114 -9.38 12.07 -15.24
CA GLU A 114 -10.05 12.28 -16.54
C GLU A 114 -10.93 11.10 -16.94
N ASP A 115 -10.58 9.89 -16.52
CA ASP A 115 -11.28 8.66 -16.84
C ASP A 115 -12.37 8.31 -15.84
N PHE A 116 -12.47 9.06 -14.72
CA PHE A 116 -13.37 8.77 -13.60
C PHE A 116 -14.83 8.60 -14.05
N GLU A 117 -15.36 9.54 -14.85
CA GLU A 117 -16.78 9.51 -15.28
C GLU A 117 -17.10 8.31 -16.15
N SER A 118 -16.13 7.73 -16.85
CA SER A 118 -16.33 6.58 -17.71
C SER A 118 -16.40 5.24 -16.95
N VAL A 119 -15.82 5.18 -15.75
CA VAL A 119 -15.70 3.92 -14.98
C VAL A 119 -16.56 3.89 -13.72
N ILE A 120 -16.97 5.06 -13.21
CA ILE A 120 -17.60 5.12 -11.89
C ILE A 120 -19.00 4.51 -11.84
N GLU A 121 -19.78 4.61 -12.93
CA GLU A 121 -21.09 4.01 -13.02
C GLU A 121 -21.00 2.48 -12.87
N ASP A 122 -20.12 1.85 -13.63
CA ASP A 122 -19.88 0.41 -13.55
C ASP A 122 -19.44 -0.01 -12.15
N ILE A 123 -18.54 0.76 -11.51
CA ILE A 123 -18.06 0.47 -10.16
C ILE A 123 -19.19 0.55 -9.14
N ILE A 124 -20.03 1.61 -9.19
CA ILE A 124 -21.16 1.78 -8.28
C ILE A 124 -22.16 0.65 -8.44
N ASP A 125 -22.42 0.21 -9.67
CA ASP A 125 -23.32 -0.90 -9.97
C ASP A 125 -22.73 -2.27 -9.63
N GLY A 126 -21.46 -2.32 -9.18
CA GLY A 126 -20.76 -3.53 -8.76
C GLY A 126 -20.05 -4.26 -9.91
N ASN A 127 -19.99 -3.68 -11.11
CA ASN A 127 -19.20 -4.19 -12.23
C ASN A 127 -17.72 -3.82 -12.05
N CYS A 128 -17.10 -4.37 -11.00
CA CYS A 128 -15.73 -4.07 -10.61
C CYS A 128 -15.03 -5.32 -10.06
N LYS A 129 -13.71 -5.28 -10.00
CA LYS A 129 -12.89 -6.29 -9.33
C LYS A 129 -12.52 -5.80 -7.93
N ILE A 130 -12.70 -6.62 -6.91
CA ILE A 130 -12.21 -6.36 -5.55
C ILE A 130 -11.01 -7.26 -5.30
N GLU A 131 -9.84 -6.66 -5.13
CA GLU A 131 -8.61 -7.37 -4.80
C GLU A 131 -8.29 -7.25 -3.32
N GLU A 132 -7.97 -8.38 -2.70
CA GLU A 132 -7.49 -8.41 -1.31
C GLU A 132 -5.97 -8.34 -1.26
N ARG A 133 -5.43 -7.36 -0.56
CA ARG A 133 -3.99 -7.18 -0.38
C ARG A 133 -3.58 -7.55 1.03
N ASN A 134 -2.57 -8.41 1.15
CA ASN A 134 -1.98 -8.78 2.42
C ASN A 134 -1.09 -7.65 2.95
N LEU A 135 -1.07 -7.48 4.27
CA LEU A 135 -0.17 -6.56 4.96
C LEU A 135 0.87 -7.36 5.75
N VAL A 136 2.07 -6.80 5.81
CA VAL A 136 3.17 -7.30 6.65
C VAL A 136 3.19 -6.53 7.96
N SER A 137 3.39 -7.23 9.07
CA SER A 137 3.57 -6.61 10.40
C SER A 137 4.91 -6.98 11.02
N ALA A 138 5.44 -6.04 11.79
CA ALA A 138 6.60 -6.25 12.66
C ALA A 138 6.20 -6.01 14.11
N SER A 139 6.40 -7.02 14.95
CA SER A 139 6.09 -6.97 16.38
C SER A 139 7.35 -7.16 17.21
N PHE A 140 7.55 -6.29 18.20
CA PHE A 140 8.63 -6.37 19.19
C PHE A 140 8.15 -5.73 20.49
N ASN A 141 8.50 -6.31 21.63
CA ASN A 141 7.92 -5.94 22.92
C ASN A 141 6.37 -5.91 22.82
N ASN A 142 5.74 -4.83 23.23
CA ASN A 142 4.29 -4.64 23.12
C ASN A 142 3.90 -3.73 21.96
N THR A 143 4.83 -3.49 21.01
CA THR A 143 4.61 -2.62 19.86
C THR A 143 4.43 -3.46 18.60
N THR A 144 3.46 -3.11 17.78
CA THR A 144 3.25 -3.68 16.44
C THR A 144 3.05 -2.57 15.44
N VAL A 145 3.80 -2.63 14.34
CA VAL A 145 3.64 -1.78 13.18
C VAL A 145 3.31 -2.65 11.97
N TYR A 146 2.63 -2.09 11.00
CA TYR A 146 2.26 -2.83 9.79
C TYR A 146 2.30 -1.93 8.55
N GLY A 147 2.62 -2.52 7.42
CA GLY A 147 2.67 -1.88 6.13
C GLY A 147 1.98 -2.69 5.04
N LEU A 148 1.44 -1.99 4.05
CA LEU A 148 0.91 -2.58 2.83
C LEU A 148 2.05 -2.91 1.86
N ASN A 149 3.06 -2.03 1.77
CA ASN A 149 4.23 -2.23 0.94
C ASN A 149 5.31 -3.03 1.66
N GLU A 150 5.86 -2.49 2.73
CA GLU A 150 7.02 -3.10 3.38
C GLU A 150 7.21 -2.66 4.84
N ILE A 151 7.98 -3.48 5.54
CA ILE A 151 8.66 -3.12 6.77
C ILE A 151 10.15 -2.93 6.47
N VAL A 152 10.69 -1.78 6.81
CA VAL A 152 12.12 -1.48 6.72
C VAL A 152 12.71 -1.43 8.12
N ILE A 153 13.79 -2.16 8.35
CA ILE A 153 14.58 -2.11 9.58
C ILE A 153 15.94 -1.56 9.20
N HIS A 154 16.36 -0.45 9.79
CA HIS A 154 17.62 0.19 9.43
C HIS A 154 18.38 0.71 10.65
N SER A 155 19.69 1.00 10.47
CA SER A 155 20.58 1.39 11.55
C SER A 155 20.22 2.74 12.21
N GLY A 156 19.43 3.57 11.54
CA GLY A 156 19.14 4.94 11.97
C GLY A 156 20.28 5.92 11.77
N ALA A 157 21.46 5.46 11.32
CA ALA A 157 22.64 6.28 11.09
C ALA A 157 23.13 6.18 9.64
N TYR A 158 23.66 7.27 9.11
CA TYR A 158 24.23 7.29 7.76
C TYR A 158 25.56 6.55 7.72
N THR A 159 25.75 5.74 6.66
CA THR A 159 27.03 5.04 6.35
C THR A 159 27.55 4.10 7.45
N GLN A 160 26.66 3.63 8.33
CA GLN A 160 27.04 2.74 9.43
C GLN A 160 26.12 1.51 9.48
N LEU A 161 26.74 0.35 9.40
CA LEU A 161 26.04 -0.93 9.29
C LEU A 161 25.51 -1.41 10.64
N MET A 162 24.31 -1.93 10.64
CA MET A 162 23.82 -2.76 11.75
C MET A 162 24.14 -4.23 11.51
N ARG A 163 24.23 -5.00 12.60
CA ARG A 163 24.38 -6.47 12.57
C ARG A 163 23.10 -7.11 13.08
N TYR A 164 22.58 -8.05 12.32
CA TYR A 164 21.38 -8.79 12.68
C TYR A 164 21.47 -10.23 12.22
N ARG A 165 20.66 -11.07 12.84
CA ARG A 165 20.44 -12.48 12.47
C ARG A 165 19.02 -12.63 11.97
N LEU A 166 18.86 -13.24 10.79
CA LEU A 166 17.58 -13.62 10.22
C LEU A 166 17.36 -15.10 10.43
N SER A 167 16.19 -15.47 10.92
CA SER A 167 15.76 -16.85 11.06
C SER A 167 14.36 -17.03 10.44
N VAL A 168 14.16 -18.18 9.80
CA VAL A 168 12.87 -18.62 9.24
C VAL A 168 12.54 -19.98 9.85
N ASN A 169 11.36 -20.12 10.48
CA ASN A 169 10.96 -21.31 11.20
C ASN A 169 12.04 -21.81 12.17
N GLU A 170 12.57 -20.91 12.98
CA GLU A 170 13.63 -21.15 13.97
C GLU A 170 15.00 -21.58 13.38
N LYS A 171 15.12 -21.71 12.05
CA LYS A 171 16.38 -22.01 11.37
C LYS A 171 17.05 -20.70 10.98
N VAL A 172 18.31 -20.54 11.37
CA VAL A 172 19.12 -19.38 10.97
C VAL A 172 19.37 -19.43 9.46
N VAL A 173 18.94 -18.37 8.76
CA VAL A 173 19.24 -18.19 7.34
C VAL A 173 20.62 -17.59 7.18
N TYR A 174 20.87 -16.49 7.88
CA TYR A 174 22.18 -15.82 7.93
C TYR A 174 22.30 -14.88 9.12
N GLU A 175 23.53 -14.50 9.40
CA GLU A 175 23.89 -13.36 10.22
C GLU A 175 24.77 -12.46 9.37
N GLN A 176 24.42 -11.19 9.26
CA GLN A 176 25.15 -10.28 8.38
C GLN A 176 25.14 -8.83 8.90
N ARG A 177 25.92 -7.99 8.20
CA ARG A 177 25.97 -6.55 8.40
C ARG A 177 25.47 -5.86 7.13
N SER A 178 24.56 -4.90 7.30
CA SER A 178 24.03 -4.09 6.19
C SER A 178 23.50 -2.76 6.74
N ASP A 179 23.17 -1.81 5.88
CA ASP A 179 22.50 -0.57 6.28
C ASP A 179 21.10 -0.84 6.85
N GLY A 180 20.44 -1.88 6.35
CA GLY A 180 19.12 -2.28 6.78
C GLY A 180 18.65 -3.59 6.15
N LEU A 181 17.38 -3.90 6.41
CA LEU A 181 16.65 -5.05 5.88
C LEU A 181 15.25 -4.61 5.51
N ILE A 182 14.80 -4.94 4.31
CA ILE A 182 13.43 -4.74 3.84
C ILE A 182 12.71 -6.09 3.82
N ILE A 183 11.50 -6.12 4.34
CA ILE A 183 10.55 -7.21 4.19
C ILE A 183 9.35 -6.65 3.45
N ALA A 184 9.23 -6.99 2.17
CA ALA A 184 8.20 -6.45 1.29
C ALA A 184 7.10 -7.46 0.98
N THR A 185 5.87 -6.96 0.88
CA THR A 185 4.74 -7.68 0.31
C THR A 185 4.84 -7.70 -1.22
N PRO A 186 4.03 -8.46 -1.94
CA PRO A 186 3.93 -8.34 -3.39
C PRO A 186 3.55 -6.93 -3.85
N THR A 187 2.66 -6.25 -3.12
CA THR A 187 2.31 -4.85 -3.38
C THR A 187 3.54 -3.95 -3.30
N GLY A 188 4.36 -4.10 -2.27
CA GLY A 188 5.60 -3.35 -2.07
C GLY A 188 6.73 -3.69 -3.04
N SER A 189 6.58 -4.76 -3.83
CA SER A 189 7.61 -5.16 -4.82
C SER A 189 7.85 -4.10 -5.89
N THR A 190 6.89 -3.21 -6.11
CA THR A 190 6.99 -2.06 -7.03
C THR A 190 7.33 -0.74 -6.33
N ALA A 191 7.50 -0.75 -5.00
CA ALA A 191 7.85 0.40 -4.16
C ALA A 191 9.36 0.43 -3.81
N TYR A 192 9.70 0.64 -2.55
CA TYR A 192 11.10 0.74 -2.11
C TYR A 192 11.90 -0.55 -2.35
N ALA A 193 11.25 -1.71 -2.28
CA ALA A 193 11.87 -2.99 -2.59
C ALA A 193 12.43 -3.05 -4.03
N LEU A 194 11.74 -2.43 -5.01
CA LEU A 194 12.23 -2.33 -6.39
C LEU A 194 13.53 -1.54 -6.46
N SER A 195 13.60 -0.39 -5.79
CA SER A 195 14.81 0.45 -5.72
C SER A 195 15.99 -0.27 -5.05
N ALA A 196 15.70 -1.19 -4.13
CA ALA A 196 16.69 -2.03 -3.47
C ALA A 196 17.11 -3.28 -4.30
N GLY A 197 16.64 -3.40 -5.54
CA GLY A 197 16.99 -4.50 -6.45
C GLY A 197 16.18 -5.77 -6.23
N GLY A 198 14.99 -5.66 -5.64
CA GLY A 198 14.05 -6.76 -5.47
C GLY A 198 13.34 -7.14 -6.78
N PRO A 199 12.82 -8.36 -6.90
CA PRO A 199 12.01 -8.78 -8.04
C PRO A 199 10.62 -8.14 -7.96
N ILE A 200 10.00 -7.92 -9.12
CA ILE A 200 8.58 -7.59 -9.21
C ILE A 200 7.78 -8.87 -8.97
N ILE A 201 6.83 -8.78 -8.05
CA ILE A 201 5.99 -9.90 -7.61
C ILE A 201 4.54 -9.59 -7.98
N HIS A 202 3.85 -10.53 -8.63
CA HIS A 202 2.43 -10.39 -8.92
C HIS A 202 1.63 -10.25 -7.61
N PRO A 203 0.72 -9.27 -7.50
CA PRO A 203 0.04 -8.96 -6.23
C PRO A 203 -0.81 -10.09 -5.65
N GLU A 204 -1.24 -11.05 -6.46
CA GLU A 204 -2.02 -12.22 -6.00
C GLU A 204 -1.16 -13.30 -5.32
N LEU A 205 0.17 -13.21 -5.39
CA LEU A 205 1.04 -14.17 -4.72
C LEU A 205 1.09 -13.91 -3.22
N ASP A 206 1.12 -14.99 -2.44
CA ASP A 206 1.16 -14.91 -0.97
C ASP A 206 2.60 -15.17 -0.45
N VAL A 207 3.47 -14.18 -0.65
CA VAL A 207 4.90 -14.28 -0.37
C VAL A 207 5.45 -13.02 0.30
N TRP A 208 6.63 -13.15 0.92
CA TRP A 208 7.50 -12.04 1.33
C TRP A 208 8.76 -12.02 0.48
N THR A 209 9.18 -10.82 0.08
CA THR A 209 10.53 -10.59 -0.44
C THR A 209 11.39 -10.04 0.68
N ILE A 210 12.51 -10.68 0.95
CA ILE A 210 13.47 -10.28 1.98
C ILE A 210 14.72 -9.75 1.30
N LEU A 211 15.01 -8.45 1.54
CA LEU A 211 16.06 -7.70 0.84
C LEU A 211 17.01 -7.05 1.84
N PRO A 212 18.23 -7.52 1.98
CA PRO A 212 19.29 -6.79 2.68
C PRO A 212 19.67 -5.49 1.94
N MET A 213 19.73 -4.38 2.66
CA MET A 213 20.10 -3.08 2.10
C MET A 213 21.61 -2.89 2.17
N LEU A 214 22.29 -2.72 1.05
CA LEU A 214 23.73 -2.51 0.93
C LEU A 214 24.53 -3.45 1.85
N PRO A 215 24.37 -4.77 1.72
CA PRO A 215 25.02 -5.74 2.59
C PRO A 215 26.54 -5.74 2.39
N GLN A 216 27.30 -5.93 3.48
CA GLN A 216 28.75 -6.08 3.41
C GLN A 216 29.16 -7.34 2.65
N SER A 217 28.32 -8.37 2.67
CA SER A 217 28.56 -9.62 1.95
C SER A 217 28.23 -9.50 0.47
N ILE A 218 29.20 -9.76 -0.40
CA ILE A 218 29.03 -9.71 -1.87
C ILE A 218 28.07 -10.80 -2.36
N SER A 219 27.92 -11.91 -1.66
CA SER A 219 27.05 -13.04 -2.02
C SER A 219 25.60 -12.85 -1.57
N SER A 220 25.31 -11.84 -0.77
CA SER A 220 23.94 -11.56 -0.32
C SER A 220 23.03 -11.21 -1.50
N ARG A 221 21.86 -11.81 -1.52
CA ARG A 221 20.85 -11.58 -2.56
C ARG A 221 19.46 -11.46 -1.92
N PRO A 222 18.56 -10.68 -2.52
CA PRO A 222 17.13 -10.78 -2.21
C PRO A 222 16.63 -12.21 -2.44
N PHE A 223 15.69 -12.65 -1.60
CA PHE A 223 15.04 -13.93 -1.77
C PHE A 223 13.57 -13.86 -1.37
N VAL A 224 12.77 -14.80 -1.90
CA VAL A 224 11.32 -14.85 -1.72
C VAL A 224 10.96 -16.09 -0.90
N ILE A 225 10.05 -15.93 0.05
CA ILE A 225 9.51 -17.01 0.88
C ILE A 225 7.99 -16.92 0.95
N SER A 226 7.32 -17.99 1.35
CA SER A 226 5.89 -17.93 1.66
C SER A 226 5.63 -16.94 2.82
N SER A 227 4.55 -16.19 2.72
CA SER A 227 4.13 -15.27 3.80
C SER A 227 3.62 -15.99 5.04
N SER A 228 3.37 -17.30 4.95
CA SER A 228 3.02 -18.15 6.09
C SER A 228 4.20 -18.53 6.97
N GLU A 229 5.44 -18.32 6.49
CA GLU A 229 6.65 -18.62 7.24
C GLU A 229 6.84 -17.70 8.44
N LYS A 230 7.31 -18.25 9.55
CA LYS A 230 7.64 -17.48 10.75
C LYS A 230 9.02 -16.86 10.60
N VAL A 231 9.06 -15.55 10.39
CA VAL A 231 10.31 -14.81 10.25
C VAL A 231 10.65 -14.10 11.56
N ASN A 232 11.87 -14.29 12.03
CA ASN A 232 12.40 -13.62 13.21
C ASN A 232 13.70 -12.93 12.88
N ILE A 233 13.84 -11.66 13.32
CA ILE A 233 15.02 -10.83 13.11
C ILE A 233 15.55 -10.42 14.48
N ASN A 234 16.70 -11.01 14.86
CA ASN A 234 17.37 -10.64 16.09
C ASN A 234 18.35 -9.50 15.81
N LEU A 235 18.12 -8.34 16.40
CA LEU A 235 18.99 -7.16 16.30
C LEU A 235 20.18 -7.33 17.24
N LEU A 236 21.37 -7.58 16.69
CA LEU A 236 22.56 -7.89 17.50
C LEU A 236 23.32 -6.64 17.95
N ARG A 237 23.62 -5.73 17.02
CA ARG A 237 24.43 -4.55 17.26
C ARG A 237 24.26 -3.51 16.15
N GLY A 238 24.39 -2.24 16.49
CA GLY A 238 24.44 -1.13 15.53
C GLY A 238 25.20 0.08 16.07
N PRO A 239 25.20 1.16 15.29
CA PRO A 239 25.94 2.38 15.61
C PRO A 239 25.28 3.24 16.69
N LEU A 240 23.97 3.16 16.82
CA LEU A 240 23.16 3.87 17.82
C LEU A 240 22.69 2.89 18.90
N GLU A 241 21.94 3.37 19.89
CA GLU A 241 21.36 2.53 20.94
C GLU A 241 20.20 1.65 20.43
N SER A 242 19.55 2.06 19.33
CA SER A 242 18.42 1.36 18.73
C SER A 242 18.49 1.40 17.21
N ALA A 243 17.97 0.37 16.57
CA ALA A 243 17.59 0.40 15.17
C ALA A 243 16.26 1.17 15.00
N LYS A 244 15.92 1.50 13.77
CA LYS A 244 14.63 2.08 13.39
C LYS A 244 13.84 1.06 12.60
N ILE A 245 12.53 1.00 12.86
CA ILE A 245 11.57 0.23 12.10
C ILE A 245 10.59 1.19 11.47
N CYS A 246 10.46 1.13 10.16
CA CYS A 246 9.58 1.98 9.37
C CYS A 246 8.61 1.11 8.58
N ALA A 247 7.33 1.47 8.56
CA ALA A 247 6.29 0.84 7.78
C ALA A 247 5.81 1.80 6.68
N ASP A 248 5.89 1.40 5.41
CA ASP A 248 5.49 2.18 4.23
C ASP A 248 6.09 3.62 4.21
N GLY A 249 7.28 3.81 4.76
CA GLY A 249 7.97 5.11 4.78
C GLY A 249 7.30 6.20 5.64
N GLN A 250 6.37 5.86 6.55
CA GLN A 250 5.58 6.88 7.24
C GLN A 250 5.94 7.12 8.72
N GLU A 251 6.36 6.11 9.46
CA GLU A 251 6.70 6.22 10.87
C GLU A 251 7.96 5.44 11.21
N ASP A 252 8.88 6.08 11.92
CA ASP A 252 10.08 5.45 12.46
C ASP A 252 9.90 5.14 13.94
N ILE A 253 9.84 3.86 14.27
CA ILE A 253 9.80 3.39 15.66
C ILE A 253 11.17 2.86 16.07
N SER A 254 11.62 3.22 17.26
CA SER A 254 12.91 2.76 17.78
C SER A 254 12.81 1.38 18.38
N ALA A 255 13.61 0.43 17.88
CA ALA A 255 13.76 -0.91 18.43
C ALA A 255 15.17 -1.07 19.04
N PRO A 256 15.29 -1.27 20.35
CA PRO A 256 16.59 -1.47 21.00
C PRO A 256 17.33 -2.69 20.42
N TYR A 257 18.67 -2.64 20.39
CA TYR A 257 19.45 -3.83 20.04
C TYR A 257 19.28 -4.91 21.10
N LYS A 258 19.41 -6.17 20.69
CA LYS A 258 19.12 -7.42 21.41
C LYS A 258 17.64 -7.78 21.47
N GLU A 259 16.78 -6.99 20.84
CA GLU A 259 15.38 -7.33 20.66
C GLU A 259 15.15 -8.28 19.48
N ASP A 260 14.12 -9.10 19.62
CA ASP A 260 13.62 -9.96 18.57
C ASP A 260 12.41 -9.30 17.89
N ILE A 261 12.52 -9.09 16.58
CA ILE A 261 11.44 -8.59 15.77
C ILE A 261 10.78 -9.76 15.06
N LYS A 262 9.50 -9.96 15.32
CA LYS A 262 8.69 -11.00 14.66
C LYS A 262 7.95 -10.39 13.48
N ILE A 263 8.13 -10.96 12.31
CA ILE A 263 7.40 -10.59 11.10
C ILE A 263 6.25 -11.57 10.91
N SER A 264 5.07 -11.04 10.65
CA SER A 264 3.85 -11.83 10.47
C SER A 264 2.93 -11.19 9.43
N LYS A 265 2.07 -12.01 8.86
CA LYS A 265 0.96 -11.52 8.05
C LYS A 265 -0.16 -11.01 8.96
N MET A 266 -0.72 -9.84 8.65
CA MET A 266 -1.91 -9.34 9.32
C MET A 266 -3.12 -10.23 9.00
N LYS A 267 -4.08 -10.28 9.93
CA LYS A 267 -5.38 -10.95 9.68
C LYS A 267 -6.24 -10.12 8.74
N ASP A 268 -6.23 -8.81 8.96
CA ASP A 268 -6.98 -7.87 8.15
C ASP A 268 -6.28 -7.70 6.81
N LYS A 269 -7.08 -7.60 5.76
CA LYS A 269 -6.62 -7.37 4.39
C LYS A 269 -7.17 -6.05 3.90
N LEU A 270 -6.41 -5.36 3.08
CA LEU A 270 -6.93 -4.22 2.36
C LEU A 270 -7.71 -4.69 1.14
N ARG A 271 -8.93 -4.17 0.96
CA ARG A 271 -9.77 -4.43 -0.20
C ARG A 271 -9.64 -3.25 -1.17
N LEU A 272 -8.99 -3.48 -2.31
CA LEU A 272 -8.88 -2.50 -3.38
C LEU A 272 -9.92 -2.76 -4.46
N VAL A 273 -10.59 -1.70 -4.90
CA VAL A 273 -11.55 -1.75 -5.99
C VAL A 273 -10.87 -1.28 -7.26
N HIS A 274 -11.04 -2.03 -8.33
CA HIS A 274 -10.50 -1.74 -9.66
C HIS A 274 -11.58 -1.92 -10.73
N PRO A 275 -11.50 -1.22 -11.87
CA PRO A 275 -12.27 -1.57 -13.06
C PRO A 275 -11.99 -3.01 -13.49
N LEU A 276 -12.94 -3.63 -14.23
CA LEU A 276 -12.81 -5.03 -14.66
C LEU A 276 -11.62 -5.29 -15.60
N ASP A 277 -11.20 -4.28 -16.34
CA ASP A 277 -10.11 -4.30 -17.30
C ASP A 277 -8.74 -3.98 -16.68
N ASN A 278 -8.66 -3.79 -15.36
CA ASN A 278 -7.39 -3.56 -14.67
C ASN A 278 -6.39 -4.71 -14.94
N ASP A 279 -5.20 -4.35 -15.46
CA ASP A 279 -4.09 -5.27 -15.77
C ASP A 279 -2.80 -4.81 -15.09
N PHE A 280 -2.31 -5.62 -14.14
CA PHE A 280 -1.04 -5.39 -13.46
C PHE A 280 0.16 -5.27 -14.41
N PHE A 281 0.18 -6.06 -15.48
CA PHE A 281 1.30 -6.00 -16.44
C PHE A 281 1.24 -4.76 -17.31
N GLU A 282 0.05 -4.22 -17.59
CA GLU A 282 -0.10 -2.92 -18.25
C GLU A 282 0.47 -1.81 -17.37
N ALA A 283 0.12 -1.80 -16.09
CA ALA A 283 0.70 -0.89 -15.12
C ALA A 283 2.24 -0.99 -15.06
N CYS A 284 2.81 -2.20 -15.11
CA CYS A 284 4.26 -2.39 -15.19
C CYS A 284 4.85 -1.83 -16.48
N ARG A 285 4.20 -2.05 -17.63
CA ARG A 285 4.67 -1.50 -18.92
C ARG A 285 4.70 0.03 -18.91
N GLU A 286 3.61 0.64 -18.46
CA GLU A 286 3.49 2.10 -18.45
C GLU A 286 4.45 2.77 -17.47
N LYS A 287 4.54 2.24 -16.24
CA LYS A 287 5.25 2.90 -15.14
C LYS A 287 6.73 2.57 -15.08
N LEU A 288 7.12 1.36 -15.48
CA LEU A 288 8.51 0.92 -15.45
C LEU A 288 9.19 1.00 -16.80
N GLY A 289 8.47 1.46 -17.82
CA GLY A 289 9.02 1.56 -19.18
C GLY A 289 9.30 0.19 -19.80
N TRP A 290 8.60 -0.86 -19.40
CA TRP A 290 8.71 -2.16 -20.05
C TRP A 290 8.21 -2.02 -21.50
N SER A 291 8.93 -2.59 -22.46
CA SER A 291 8.62 -2.49 -23.88
C SER A 291 8.84 -1.10 -24.51
N LEU A 292 9.46 -0.17 -23.81
CA LEU A 292 9.93 1.06 -24.47
C LEU A 292 11.04 0.69 -25.44
N ASP A 293 10.76 0.88 -26.74
CA ASP A 293 11.77 0.81 -27.77
C ASP A 293 12.68 2.04 -27.65
N ILE A 294 13.82 1.87 -26.98
CA ILE A 294 14.81 2.93 -26.73
C ILE A 294 15.25 3.61 -28.05
N SER A 295 15.15 2.90 -29.19
CA SER A 295 15.47 3.45 -30.49
C SER A 295 14.50 4.54 -30.98
N LYS A 296 13.31 4.65 -30.39
CA LYS A 296 12.27 5.63 -30.73
C LYS A 296 12.22 6.83 -29.77
N GLN A 297 12.98 6.83 -28.69
CA GLN A 297 13.12 8.01 -27.85
C GLN A 297 14.00 9.04 -28.58
N LYS A 298 13.39 10.11 -29.08
CA LYS A 298 14.13 11.31 -29.48
C LYS A 298 14.72 11.92 -28.19
N LEU A 299 16.05 11.92 -28.08
CA LEU A 299 16.82 12.71 -27.13
C LEU A 299 16.50 14.21 -27.27
#